data_8e76f69eef9b2998fb940b6e5c19b96e
#
_entry.id   8e76f69eef9b2998fb940b6e5c19b96e
#
_cell.length_a   1.000
_cell.length_b   1.000
_cell.length_c   1.000
_cell.angle_alpha   90.00
_cell.angle_beta   90.00
_cell.angle_gamma   90.00
#
_symmetry.space_group_name_H-M   'P 1'
#
loop_
_entity.id
_entity.type
_entity.pdbx_description
1 polymer ?
#
loop_
_entity_poly.entity_id
_entity_poly.type
_entity_poly.pdbx_seq_one_letter_code
_entity_poly.pdbx_strand_id
1 'polypeptide(L)'
;AHFYGGRRLITESKVPRPAAIVGWSVLLSDVVLAIFAIANRRIGLEVPFANELQWITYLGMGAFVLFFVLVLARDAVSLILWAIEKFSKDKDEDRAPENPEHGGKLTRRELFQRASSVGIVAAGTAGVTHGLHEARRVPRVKKVEVPIKGLDPALDGFHIVQLSDIHVGPTIKGDFLSAVVDEVN
;
A
#
# COMPACT_ATOMS: atom_id res chain seq x y z
N ALA A 1 9.18 1.14 -12.13
CA ALA A 1 8.66 1.46 -10.79
C ALA A 1 9.48 0.77 -9.70
N HIS A 2 9.60 -0.58 -9.66
CA HIS A 2 10.32 -1.35 -8.61
C HIS A 2 11.77 -0.90 -8.42
N PHE A 3 12.53 -0.75 -9.52
CA PHE A 3 13.91 -0.26 -9.46
C PHE A 3 14.01 1.14 -8.83
N TYR A 4 13.11 2.04 -9.20
CA TYR A 4 13.09 3.40 -8.64
C TYR A 4 12.78 3.38 -7.14
N GLY A 5 11.73 2.70 -6.72
CA GLY A 5 11.37 2.57 -5.30
C GLY A 5 12.49 1.93 -4.47
N GLY A 6 13.07 0.83 -4.97
CA GLY A 6 14.20 0.16 -4.32
C GLY A 6 15.44 1.04 -4.21
N ARG A 7 15.80 1.75 -5.27
CA ARG A 7 16.92 2.71 -5.22
C ARG A 7 16.69 3.77 -4.13
N ARG A 8 15.49 4.36 -4.09
CA ARG A 8 15.14 5.43 -3.14
C ARG A 8 15.07 4.97 -1.69
N LEU A 9 14.47 3.81 -1.43
CA LEU A 9 14.28 3.30 -0.07
C LEU A 9 15.47 2.51 0.47
N ILE A 10 16.19 1.80 -0.40
CA ILE A 10 17.24 0.88 0.01
C ILE A 10 18.63 1.50 -0.21
N THR A 11 18.93 1.88 -1.47
CA THR A 11 20.28 2.29 -1.82
C THR A 11 20.63 3.69 -1.29
N GLU A 12 19.74 4.67 -1.52
CA GLU A 12 19.99 6.06 -1.11
C GLU A 12 19.85 6.26 0.40
N SER A 13 19.07 5.40 1.09
CA SER A 13 18.95 5.44 2.56
C SER A 13 20.14 4.80 3.29
N LYS A 14 21.12 4.26 2.54
CA LYS A 14 22.33 3.63 3.09
C LYS A 14 22.03 2.59 4.18
N VAL A 15 21.00 1.76 3.95
CA VAL A 15 20.65 0.68 4.88
C VAL A 15 21.80 -0.35 4.95
N PRO A 16 21.96 -1.09 6.06
CA PRO A 16 22.97 -2.15 6.18
C PRO A 16 22.87 -3.18 5.05
N ARG A 17 24.00 -3.70 4.59
CA ARG A 17 24.06 -4.68 3.48
C ARG A 17 23.06 -5.82 3.59
N PRO A 18 22.89 -6.51 4.75
CA PRO A 18 21.92 -7.59 4.84
C PRO A 18 20.49 -7.10 4.61
N ALA A 19 20.11 -5.94 5.17
CA ALA A 19 18.78 -5.36 4.93
C ALA A 19 18.58 -4.93 3.47
N ALA A 20 19.63 -4.44 2.80
CA ALA A 20 19.59 -4.12 1.39
C ALA A 20 19.36 -5.37 0.52
N ILE A 21 20.04 -6.47 0.82
CA ILE A 21 19.86 -7.75 0.12
C ILE A 21 18.42 -8.23 0.29
N VAL A 22 17.91 -8.25 1.52
CA VAL A 22 16.51 -8.64 1.80
C VAL A 22 15.52 -7.74 1.04
N GLY A 23 15.70 -6.43 1.10
CA GLY A 23 14.82 -5.48 0.41
C GLY A 23 14.78 -5.67 -1.11
N TRP A 24 15.94 -5.84 -1.74
CA TRP A 24 16.02 -6.12 -3.18
C TRP A 24 15.45 -7.49 -3.54
N SER A 25 15.66 -8.52 -2.70
CA SER A 25 15.08 -9.85 -2.91
C SER A 25 13.56 -9.81 -2.85
N VAL A 26 12.97 -9.07 -1.90
CA VAL A 26 11.52 -8.89 -1.79
C VAL A 26 10.96 -8.21 -3.06
N LEU A 27 11.59 -7.12 -3.51
CA LEU A 27 11.14 -6.42 -4.74
C LEU A 27 11.26 -7.29 -5.99
N LEU A 28 12.33 -8.08 -6.11
CA LEU A 28 12.50 -9.01 -7.22
C LEU A 28 11.47 -10.13 -7.17
N SER A 29 11.22 -10.69 -5.99
CA SER A 29 10.21 -11.73 -5.79
C SER A 29 8.82 -11.23 -6.15
N ASP A 30 8.47 -10.00 -5.79
CA ASP A 30 7.17 -9.38 -6.14
C ASP A 30 6.98 -9.32 -7.67
N VAL A 31 8.00 -8.89 -8.42
CA VAL A 31 7.96 -8.86 -9.88
C VAL A 31 7.83 -10.27 -10.47
N VAL A 32 8.62 -11.22 -9.99
CA VAL A 32 8.60 -12.61 -10.49
C VAL A 32 7.24 -13.26 -10.22
N LEU A 33 6.69 -13.09 -9.02
CA LEU A 33 5.38 -13.60 -8.65
C LEU A 33 4.26 -12.95 -9.48
N ALA A 34 4.34 -11.64 -9.74
CA ALA A 34 3.37 -10.95 -10.58
C ALA A 34 3.38 -11.50 -12.02
N ILE A 35 4.55 -11.69 -12.61
CA ILE A 35 4.70 -12.29 -13.95
C ILE A 35 4.16 -13.72 -13.94
N PHE A 36 4.52 -14.51 -12.92
CA PHE A 36 4.05 -15.88 -12.78
C PHE A 36 2.52 -15.94 -12.65
N ALA A 37 1.90 -15.10 -11.82
CA ALA A 37 0.45 -15.08 -11.65
C ALA A 37 -0.29 -14.74 -12.96
N ILE A 38 0.23 -13.77 -13.74
CA ILE A 38 -0.32 -13.40 -15.05
C ILE A 38 -0.17 -14.56 -16.04
N ALA A 39 1.00 -15.17 -16.11
CA ALA A 39 1.28 -16.30 -17.00
C ALA A 39 0.40 -17.51 -16.65
N ASN A 40 0.33 -17.86 -15.37
CA ASN A 40 -0.49 -18.98 -14.89
C ASN A 40 -1.98 -18.80 -15.23
N ARG A 41 -2.51 -17.59 -15.07
CA ARG A 41 -3.90 -17.29 -15.44
C ARG A 41 -4.17 -17.45 -16.94
N ARG A 42 -3.17 -17.20 -17.79
CA ARG A 42 -3.30 -17.34 -19.26
C ARG A 42 -3.15 -18.78 -19.75
N ILE A 43 -2.25 -19.53 -19.12
CA ILE A 43 -1.87 -20.88 -19.56
C ILE A 43 -2.71 -21.96 -18.87
N GLY A 44 -3.33 -21.63 -17.71
CA GLY A 44 -4.16 -22.57 -16.97
C GLY A 44 -3.37 -23.69 -16.29
N LEU A 45 -2.12 -23.42 -15.87
CA LEU A 45 -1.31 -24.41 -15.18
C LEU A 45 -1.91 -24.76 -13.82
N GLU A 46 -2.13 -26.03 -13.56
CA GLU A 46 -2.48 -26.52 -12.22
C GLU A 46 -1.23 -26.59 -11.37
N VAL A 47 -0.94 -25.50 -10.65
CA VAL A 47 0.22 -25.42 -9.76
C VAL A 47 -0.23 -25.66 -8.33
N PRO A 48 0.44 -26.53 -7.56
CA PRO A 48 0.22 -26.65 -6.13
C PRO A 48 0.33 -25.27 -5.48
N PHE A 49 -0.56 -24.96 -4.53
CA PHE A 49 -0.60 -23.68 -3.82
C PHE A 49 -0.84 -22.44 -4.72
N ALA A 50 -1.48 -22.61 -5.88
CA ALA A 50 -1.77 -21.50 -6.80
C ALA A 50 -2.56 -20.36 -6.14
N ASN A 51 -3.51 -20.70 -5.25
CA ASN A 51 -4.31 -19.71 -4.53
C ASN A 51 -3.47 -18.89 -3.54
N GLU A 52 -2.59 -19.56 -2.80
CA GLU A 52 -1.69 -18.93 -1.82
C GLU A 52 -0.69 -18.01 -2.52
N LEU A 53 -0.12 -18.47 -3.63
CA LEU A 53 0.78 -17.66 -4.46
C LEU A 53 0.07 -16.44 -5.04
N GLN A 54 -1.15 -16.59 -5.53
CA GLN A 54 -1.95 -15.46 -6.01
C GLN A 54 -2.24 -14.47 -4.89
N TRP A 55 -2.59 -14.96 -3.70
CA TRP A 55 -2.86 -14.12 -2.54
C TRP A 55 -1.62 -13.28 -2.17
N ILE A 56 -0.45 -13.92 -2.06
CA ILE A 56 0.83 -13.25 -1.77
C ILE A 56 1.13 -12.21 -2.86
N THR A 57 0.93 -12.56 -4.13
CA THR A 57 1.17 -11.67 -5.26
C THR A 57 0.29 -10.41 -5.20
N TYR A 58 -1.02 -10.57 -5.00
CA TYR A 58 -1.92 -9.41 -4.93
C TYR A 58 -1.62 -8.51 -3.73
N LEU A 59 -1.30 -9.11 -2.58
CA LEU A 59 -0.88 -8.36 -1.39
C LEU A 59 0.42 -7.61 -1.63
N GLY A 60 1.42 -8.26 -2.23
CA GLY A 60 2.71 -7.68 -2.59
C GLY A 60 2.56 -6.50 -3.56
N MET A 61 1.81 -6.68 -4.64
CA MET A 61 1.52 -5.61 -5.60
C MET A 61 0.80 -4.42 -4.94
N GLY A 62 -0.21 -4.67 -4.10
CA GLY A 62 -0.92 -3.62 -3.37
C GLY A 62 -0.01 -2.86 -2.41
N ALA A 63 0.81 -3.59 -1.64
CA ALA A 63 1.82 -3.02 -0.77
C ALA A 63 2.83 -2.19 -1.57
N PHE A 64 3.36 -2.73 -2.68
CA PHE A 64 4.29 -2.02 -3.53
C PHE A 64 3.72 -0.70 -4.05
N VAL A 65 2.48 -0.68 -4.54
CA VAL A 65 1.84 0.56 -5.02
C VAL A 65 1.76 1.60 -3.92
N LEU A 66 1.37 1.21 -2.70
CA LEU A 66 1.32 2.13 -1.56
C LEU A 66 2.70 2.71 -1.23
N PHE A 67 3.72 1.87 -1.10
CA PHE A 67 5.09 2.33 -0.86
C PHE A 67 5.60 3.23 -1.98
N PHE A 68 5.31 2.89 -3.22
CA PHE A 68 5.72 3.66 -4.39
C PHE A 68 5.09 5.07 -4.38
N VAL A 69 3.80 5.18 -4.08
CA VAL A 69 3.11 6.48 -3.94
C VAL A 69 3.72 7.31 -2.82
N LEU A 70 4.03 6.71 -1.66
CA LEU A 70 4.67 7.42 -0.55
C LEU A 70 6.07 7.93 -0.93
N VAL A 71 6.85 7.15 -1.68
CA VAL A 71 8.16 7.57 -2.20
C VAL A 71 8.00 8.73 -3.17
N LEU A 72 7.06 8.66 -4.11
CA LEU A 72 6.80 9.75 -5.05
C LEU A 72 6.36 11.03 -4.33
N ALA A 73 5.49 10.92 -3.32
CA ALA A 73 5.07 12.05 -2.52
C ALA A 73 6.25 12.72 -1.80
N ARG A 74 7.13 11.92 -1.17
CA ARG A 74 8.37 12.44 -0.57
C ARG A 74 9.25 13.16 -1.58
N ASP A 75 9.43 12.57 -2.76
CA ASP A 75 10.31 13.14 -3.77
C ASP A 75 9.71 14.42 -4.37
N ALA A 76 8.39 14.51 -4.51
CA ALA A 76 7.70 15.73 -4.90
C ALA A 76 7.89 16.85 -3.85
N VAL A 77 7.72 16.54 -2.57
CA VAL A 77 7.99 17.50 -1.48
C VAL A 77 9.45 17.95 -1.51
N SER A 78 10.38 17.04 -1.67
CA SER A 78 11.82 17.36 -1.76
C SER A 78 12.14 18.29 -2.95
N LEU A 79 11.49 18.06 -4.08
CA LEU A 79 11.63 18.90 -5.28
C LEU A 79 11.06 20.30 -5.05
N ILE A 80 9.90 20.41 -4.42
CA ILE A 80 9.26 21.69 -4.09
C ILE A 80 10.17 22.48 -3.14
N LEU A 81 10.66 21.86 -2.07
CA LEU A 81 11.56 22.51 -1.12
C LEU A 81 12.86 22.97 -1.77
N TRP A 82 13.44 22.15 -2.64
CA TRP A 82 14.61 22.54 -3.43
C TRP A 82 14.32 23.72 -4.35
N ALA A 83 13.17 23.72 -5.03
CA ALA A 83 12.78 24.83 -5.91
C ALA A 83 12.62 26.15 -5.11
N ILE A 84 11.92 26.10 -3.96
CA ILE A 84 11.75 27.25 -3.08
C ILE A 84 13.12 27.79 -2.64
N GLU A 85 14.03 26.91 -2.18
CA GLU A 85 15.36 27.30 -1.74
C GLU A 85 16.16 27.97 -2.90
N LYS A 86 16.09 27.40 -4.10
CA LYS A 86 16.77 27.93 -5.28
C LYS A 86 16.28 29.33 -5.65
N PHE A 87 14.97 29.55 -5.66
CA PHE A 87 14.39 30.86 -5.98
C PHE A 87 14.50 31.88 -4.84
N SER A 88 14.73 31.43 -3.58
CA SER A 88 14.97 32.33 -2.44
C SER A 88 16.42 32.79 -2.35
N LYS A 89 17.39 32.01 -2.82
CA LYS A 89 18.84 32.34 -2.79
C LYS A 89 19.24 33.46 -3.72
N ASP A 90 18.45 33.82 -4.75
CA ASP A 90 18.68 34.98 -5.59
C ASP A 90 18.53 36.33 -4.84
N LYS A 91 18.16 36.30 -3.55
CA LYS A 91 17.99 37.54 -2.74
C LYS A 91 19.05 37.78 -1.66
N ASP A 92 19.93 36.79 -1.36
CA ASP A 92 20.93 36.89 -0.29
C ASP A 92 22.32 36.44 -0.80
N GLU A 93 23.03 37.28 -1.54
CA GLU A 93 24.39 37.02 -2.00
C GLU A 93 25.48 37.06 -0.91
N ASP A 94 25.13 37.25 0.37
CA ASP A 94 26.09 37.50 1.45
C ASP A 94 26.15 36.41 2.53
N ARG A 95 25.85 35.15 2.22
CA ARG A 95 26.12 34.06 3.18
C ARG A 95 27.44 33.35 2.87
N ALA A 96 28.44 33.59 3.73
CA ALA A 96 29.71 32.89 3.75
C ALA A 96 29.56 31.37 3.64
N PRO A 97 30.48 30.67 2.92
CA PRO A 97 30.43 29.23 2.78
C PRO A 97 30.53 28.54 4.14
N GLU A 98 29.51 27.77 4.48
CA GLU A 98 29.47 26.98 5.70
C GLU A 98 30.62 25.94 5.64
N ASN A 99 31.56 26.06 6.55
CA ASN A 99 32.80 25.30 6.64
C ASN A 99 32.50 23.78 6.70
N PRO A 100 33.08 22.92 5.84
CA PRO A 100 32.77 21.48 5.76
C PRO A 100 33.46 20.62 6.84
N GLU A 101 33.96 21.19 7.92
CA GLU A 101 34.59 20.42 8.99
C GLU A 101 33.59 19.91 10.03
N HIS A 102 32.81 18.89 9.65
CA HIS A 102 32.13 18.06 10.64
C HIS A 102 32.44 16.58 10.38
N GLY A 103 33.54 16.12 10.95
CA GLY A 103 33.89 14.69 10.99
C GLY A 103 32.72 13.85 11.53
N GLY A 104 32.24 12.91 10.74
CA GLY A 104 31.37 11.79 11.19
C GLY A 104 29.91 12.11 11.48
N LYS A 105 29.46 13.35 11.44
CA LYS A 105 28.03 13.70 11.65
C LYS A 105 27.24 13.65 10.35
N LEU A 106 26.05 13.02 10.40
CA LEU A 106 25.13 13.00 9.28
C LEU A 106 24.76 14.43 8.85
N THR A 107 24.81 14.71 7.56
CA THR A 107 24.29 15.98 7.00
C THR A 107 22.79 16.08 7.24
N ARG A 108 22.24 17.32 7.30
CA ARG A 108 20.78 17.53 7.41
C ARG A 108 20.01 16.80 6.32
N ARG A 109 20.56 16.77 5.10
CA ARG A 109 19.98 16.05 3.96
C ARG A 109 19.96 14.52 4.19
N GLU A 110 21.07 13.94 4.66
CA GLU A 110 21.14 12.50 4.97
C GLU A 110 20.20 12.12 6.11
N LEU A 111 20.11 12.95 7.14
CA LEU A 111 19.17 12.75 8.25
C LEU A 111 17.73 12.74 7.74
N PHE A 112 17.35 13.74 6.92
CA PHE A 112 16.02 13.81 6.32
C PHE A 112 15.71 12.58 5.43
N GLN A 113 16.66 12.16 4.60
CA GLN A 113 16.48 10.99 3.74
C GLN A 113 16.29 9.71 4.57
N ARG A 114 17.08 9.49 5.62
CA ARG A 114 16.93 8.32 6.49
C ARG A 114 15.63 8.36 7.28
N ALA A 115 15.33 9.47 7.92
CA ALA A 115 14.12 9.64 8.72
C ALA A 115 12.85 9.47 7.86
N SER A 116 12.80 10.09 6.68
CA SER A 116 11.66 9.95 5.76
C SER A 116 11.53 8.52 5.24
N SER A 117 12.63 7.81 4.97
CA SER A 117 12.56 6.40 4.53
C SER A 117 12.03 5.50 5.63
N VAL A 118 12.46 5.69 6.88
CA VAL A 118 11.89 4.98 8.04
C VAL A 118 10.41 5.30 8.21
N GLY A 119 10.05 6.58 8.09
CA GLY A 119 8.65 7.04 8.16
C GLY A 119 7.78 6.39 7.07
N ILE A 120 8.27 6.30 5.83
CA ILE A 120 7.58 5.64 4.72
C ILE A 120 7.39 4.15 5.01
N VAL A 121 8.44 3.46 5.49
CA VAL A 121 8.33 2.04 5.83
C VAL A 121 7.30 1.83 6.94
N ALA A 122 7.34 2.62 8.00
CA ALA A 122 6.40 2.53 9.10
C ALA A 122 4.96 2.83 8.66
N ALA A 123 4.73 3.95 7.97
CA ALA A 123 3.41 4.35 7.49
C ALA A 123 2.86 3.36 6.44
N GLY A 124 3.70 2.91 5.51
CA GLY A 124 3.32 1.93 4.49
C GLY A 124 2.94 0.58 5.11
N THR A 125 3.73 0.08 6.06
CA THR A 125 3.41 -1.17 6.77
C THR A 125 2.11 -1.03 7.57
N ALA A 126 1.93 0.06 8.31
CA ALA A 126 0.70 0.32 9.04
C ALA A 126 -0.51 0.42 8.08
N GLY A 127 -0.36 1.11 6.94
CA GLY A 127 -1.40 1.23 5.92
C GLY A 127 -1.78 -0.11 5.30
N VAL A 128 -0.81 -0.95 4.94
CA VAL A 128 -1.06 -2.31 4.42
C VAL A 128 -1.77 -3.17 5.45
N THR A 129 -1.30 -3.16 6.70
CA THR A 129 -1.90 -3.95 7.79
C THR A 129 -3.34 -3.50 8.08
N HIS A 130 -3.56 -2.19 8.17
CA HIS A 130 -4.90 -1.64 8.38
C HIS A 130 -5.83 -1.95 7.20
N GLY A 131 -5.37 -1.74 5.96
CA GLY A 131 -6.14 -2.04 4.75
C GLY A 131 -6.51 -3.52 4.64
N LEU A 132 -5.59 -4.42 4.97
CA LEU A 132 -5.86 -5.86 4.98
C LEU A 132 -6.88 -6.23 6.06
N HIS A 133 -6.79 -5.62 7.26
CA HIS A 133 -7.76 -5.83 8.32
C HIS A 133 -9.17 -5.37 7.90
N GLU A 134 -9.29 -4.15 7.39
CA GLU A 134 -10.59 -3.62 6.95
C GLU A 134 -11.18 -4.37 5.75
N ALA A 135 -10.33 -4.81 4.81
CA ALA A 135 -10.78 -5.59 3.64
C ALA A 135 -11.34 -6.98 4.00
N ARG A 136 -10.95 -7.53 5.15
CA ARG A 136 -11.42 -8.84 5.64
C ARG A 136 -12.47 -8.73 6.75
N ARG A 137 -12.81 -7.52 7.15
CA ARG A 137 -13.82 -7.30 8.17
C ARG A 137 -15.20 -7.59 7.60
N VAL A 138 -16.04 -8.29 8.37
CA VAL A 138 -17.46 -8.48 8.03
C VAL A 138 -18.14 -7.11 7.92
N PRO A 139 -18.81 -6.82 6.79
CA PRO A 139 -19.46 -5.53 6.57
C PRO A 139 -20.62 -5.32 7.57
N ARG A 140 -20.86 -4.08 7.92
CA ARG A 140 -21.97 -3.72 8.81
C ARG A 140 -23.28 -3.74 8.05
N VAL A 141 -24.30 -4.33 8.65
CA VAL A 141 -25.68 -4.27 8.13
C VAL A 141 -26.24 -2.87 8.32
N LYS A 142 -26.68 -2.24 7.22
CA LYS A 142 -27.40 -0.97 7.27
C LYS A 142 -28.90 -1.25 7.12
N LYS A 143 -29.67 -1.03 8.16
CA LYS A 143 -31.13 -1.13 8.12
C LYS A 143 -31.71 0.15 7.54
N VAL A 144 -32.58 0.02 6.56
CA VAL A 144 -33.28 1.12 5.90
C VAL A 144 -34.74 0.78 5.87
N GLU A 145 -35.58 1.62 6.48
CA GLU A 145 -37.04 1.47 6.40
C GLU A 145 -37.56 2.13 5.12
N VAL A 146 -38.32 1.37 4.34
CA VAL A 146 -38.87 1.84 3.06
C VAL A 146 -40.40 1.85 3.16
N PRO A 147 -41.01 2.99 3.50
CA PRO A 147 -42.47 3.08 3.57
C PRO A 147 -43.08 3.00 2.15
N ILE A 148 -43.90 1.99 1.91
CA ILE A 148 -44.60 1.78 0.63
C ILE A 148 -46.09 2.04 0.82
N LYS A 149 -46.61 3.07 0.16
CA LYS A 149 -48.05 3.39 0.18
C LYS A 149 -48.86 2.26 -0.50
N GLY A 150 -49.87 1.73 0.19
CA GLY A 150 -50.74 0.69 -0.37
C GLY A 150 -50.13 -0.71 -0.33
N LEU A 151 -49.06 -0.91 0.43
CA LEU A 151 -48.53 -2.26 0.69
C LEU A 151 -49.62 -3.10 1.41
N ASP A 152 -49.74 -4.36 1.01
CA ASP A 152 -50.63 -5.32 1.68
C ASP A 152 -50.16 -5.47 3.15
N PRO A 153 -51.05 -5.38 4.14
CA PRO A 153 -50.73 -5.56 5.56
C PRO A 153 -50.01 -6.88 5.87
N ALA A 154 -50.23 -7.92 5.06
CA ALA A 154 -49.53 -9.19 5.20
C ALA A 154 -48.02 -9.11 4.90
N LEU A 155 -47.55 -8.03 4.24
CA LEU A 155 -46.14 -7.77 3.92
C LEU A 155 -45.49 -6.73 4.85
N ASP A 156 -46.25 -6.23 5.83
CA ASP A 156 -45.67 -5.33 6.83
C ASP A 156 -44.57 -6.05 7.63
N GLY A 157 -43.43 -5.39 7.75
CA GLY A 157 -42.24 -6.00 8.37
C GLY A 157 -41.46 -6.97 7.48
N PHE A 158 -41.79 -7.10 6.19
CA PHE A 158 -41.02 -7.94 5.27
C PHE A 158 -39.59 -7.38 5.08
N HIS A 159 -38.56 -8.24 5.23
CA HIS A 159 -37.16 -7.86 5.09
C HIS A 159 -36.60 -8.30 3.75
N ILE A 160 -35.93 -7.38 3.08
CA ILE A 160 -35.15 -7.65 1.88
C ILE A 160 -33.68 -7.39 2.22
N VAL A 161 -32.83 -8.39 2.05
CA VAL A 161 -31.39 -8.24 2.21
C VAL A 161 -30.76 -8.07 0.83
N GLN A 162 -30.02 -6.98 0.65
CA GLN A 162 -29.24 -6.73 -0.55
C GLN A 162 -27.76 -6.84 -0.24
N LEU A 163 -27.05 -7.74 -0.90
CA LEU A 163 -25.59 -7.87 -0.87
C LEU A 163 -25.03 -7.35 -2.19
N SER A 164 -24.05 -6.44 -2.14
CA SER A 164 -23.36 -5.92 -3.32
C SER A 164 -21.84 -5.94 -3.10
N ASP A 165 -21.09 -5.91 -4.19
CA ASP A 165 -19.61 -5.77 -4.17
C ASP A 165 -18.87 -6.82 -3.36
N ILE A 166 -19.32 -8.06 -3.38
CA ILE A 166 -18.77 -9.15 -2.57
C ILE A 166 -17.33 -9.51 -3.00
N HIS A 167 -16.97 -9.26 -4.27
CA HIS A 167 -15.62 -9.46 -4.81
C HIS A 167 -14.99 -10.82 -4.51
N VAL A 168 -15.77 -11.91 -4.66
CA VAL A 168 -15.26 -13.27 -4.46
C VAL A 168 -14.10 -13.54 -5.41
N GLY A 169 -12.97 -13.96 -4.84
CA GLY A 169 -11.75 -14.17 -5.59
C GLY A 169 -10.68 -14.91 -4.75
N PRO A 170 -9.42 -14.87 -5.17
CA PRO A 170 -8.35 -15.56 -4.45
C PRO A 170 -8.18 -15.14 -2.99
N THR A 171 -8.54 -13.90 -2.67
CA THR A 171 -8.35 -13.29 -1.34
C THR A 171 -9.60 -13.30 -0.47
N ILE A 172 -10.79 -13.39 -1.08
CA ILE A 172 -12.10 -13.42 -0.41
C ILE A 172 -12.83 -14.68 -0.86
N LYS A 173 -13.02 -15.61 0.04
CA LYS A 173 -13.55 -16.95 -0.22
C LYS A 173 -14.86 -17.20 0.52
N GLY A 174 -15.32 -18.47 0.52
CA GLY A 174 -16.59 -18.89 1.08
C GLY A 174 -16.74 -18.62 2.58
N ASP A 175 -15.65 -18.66 3.35
CA ASP A 175 -15.63 -18.33 4.78
C ASP A 175 -16.10 -16.88 5.05
N PHE A 176 -15.62 -15.94 4.26
CA PHE A 176 -16.08 -14.54 4.35
C PHE A 176 -17.55 -14.41 3.97
N LEU A 177 -17.97 -15.08 2.89
CA LEU A 177 -19.37 -15.04 2.44
C LEU A 177 -20.30 -15.68 3.49
N SER A 178 -19.91 -16.79 4.10
CA SER A 178 -20.68 -17.40 5.19
C SER A 178 -20.84 -16.45 6.37
N ALA A 179 -19.76 -15.77 6.78
CA ALA A 179 -19.83 -14.79 7.86
C ALA A 179 -20.74 -13.59 7.54
N VAL A 180 -20.79 -13.17 6.27
CA VAL A 180 -21.74 -12.11 5.82
C VAL A 180 -23.16 -12.59 5.86
N VAL A 181 -23.43 -13.85 5.44
CA VAL A 181 -24.77 -14.44 5.49
C VAL A 181 -25.24 -14.62 6.94
N ASP A 182 -24.35 -15.06 7.83
CA ASP A 182 -24.67 -15.22 9.26
C ASP A 182 -25.00 -13.88 9.93
N GLU A 183 -24.39 -12.77 9.49
CA GLU A 183 -24.66 -11.44 10.03
C GLU A 183 -26.04 -10.89 9.63
N VAL A 184 -26.64 -11.38 8.53
CA VAL A 184 -27.93 -10.88 8.01
C VAL A 184 -29.11 -11.82 8.31
N ASN A 185 -28.86 -13.04 8.81
CA ASN A 185 -29.88 -13.98 9.25
C ASN A 185 -30.24 -13.77 10.72
#